data_a49ba5083188300bda395095a2cc55f8
#
_entry.id   a49ba5083188300bda395095a2cc55f8
#
_cell.length_a   1.000
_cell.length_b   1.000
_cell.length_c   1.000
_cell.angle_alpha   90.00
_cell.angle_beta   90.00
_cell.angle_gamma   90.00
#
_symmetry.space_group_name_H-M   'P 1'
#
loop_
_entity.id
_entity.type
_entity.pdbx_description
1 polymer ?
#
loop_
_entity_poly.entity_id
_entity_poly.type
_entity_poly.pdbx_seq_one_letter_code
_entity_poly.pdbx_strand_id
1 'polypeptide(L)'
;MNVNHHVLVPLGLAVLTGFLVPWLLVRARWAQQAPRLALGVWAACGAAFAAATALLPAQLVLSGESSHRLADMMFAFQLPTVEELLNLDGRERFAFSLSLAVLSIPAAAFVRRLVRARRVRVRHAGVLRLVGRYDPALRATVLDDARPAVYCLPGRSRRVVVSSGAVDTLTPAQLAAALAHERAHITGRHHLLVAASEAFAAVFPRLPLARHGGGSVPLLLEMAADDRALRRCTRDALATALYALASGRAPKSAFAAGGPSAALRMRRILTPHSAGHPVLRGLSTIAAAGLAMAPLIVACCSFPG
;
A
#
# COMPACT_ATOMS: atom_id res chain seq x y z
N MET A 1 9.23 15.73 39.16
CA MET A 1 8.15 15.45 38.20
C MET A 1 8.73 15.53 36.79
N ASN A 2 9.65 14.64 36.47
CA ASN A 2 10.15 14.52 35.08
C ASN A 2 9.33 13.46 34.33
N VAL A 3 8.04 13.74 34.19
CA VAL A 3 7.18 13.00 33.31
C VAL A 3 7.56 13.53 31.92
N ASN A 4 8.41 12.77 31.16
CA ASN A 4 7.72 12.13 30.08
C ASN A 4 8.13 12.53 28.68
N HIS A 5 9.38 12.82 28.42
CA HIS A 5 9.90 12.83 27.05
C HIS A 5 9.62 11.46 26.37
N HIS A 6 9.70 10.36 27.14
CA HIS A 6 9.50 9.00 26.66
C HIS A 6 8.03 8.73 26.22
N VAL A 7 7.03 9.32 26.85
CA VAL A 7 5.61 9.18 26.46
C VAL A 7 5.22 10.20 25.42
N LEU A 8 5.69 11.46 25.54
CA LEU A 8 5.29 12.55 24.66
C LEU A 8 5.77 12.34 23.23
N VAL A 9 6.97 11.78 23.02
CA VAL A 9 7.51 11.57 21.68
C VAL A 9 6.71 10.51 20.90
N PRO A 10 6.51 9.26 21.38
CA PRO A 10 5.69 8.30 20.65
C PRO A 10 4.22 8.74 20.51
N LEU A 11 3.65 9.41 21.51
CA LEU A 11 2.30 9.97 21.41
C LEU A 11 2.23 11.05 20.31
N GLY A 12 3.17 12.00 20.33
CA GLY A 12 3.26 13.05 19.31
C GLY A 12 3.44 12.47 17.91
N LEU A 13 4.27 11.44 17.75
CA LEU A 13 4.51 10.76 16.49
C LEU A 13 3.24 10.00 16.02
N ALA A 14 2.52 9.34 16.93
CA ALA A 14 1.25 8.68 16.61
C ALA A 14 0.19 9.69 16.16
N VAL A 15 0.08 10.84 16.83
CA VAL A 15 -0.83 11.92 16.44
C VAL A 15 -0.41 12.52 15.09
N LEU A 16 0.87 12.80 14.90
CA LEU A 16 1.39 13.37 13.65
C LEU A 16 1.10 12.44 12.46
N THR A 17 1.49 11.16 12.57
CA THR A 17 1.36 10.20 11.47
C THR A 17 -0.06 9.69 11.29
N GLY A 18 -0.84 9.58 12.36
CA GLY A 18 -2.23 9.12 12.30
C GLY A 18 -3.22 10.16 11.81
N PHE A 19 -2.97 11.44 12.08
CA PHE A 19 -3.95 12.51 11.86
C PHE A 19 -3.44 13.62 10.93
N LEU A 20 -2.31 14.25 11.21
CA LEU A 20 -1.87 15.46 10.51
C LEU A 20 -1.28 15.15 9.13
N VAL A 21 -0.30 14.23 9.06
CA VAL A 21 0.39 13.92 7.80
C VAL A 21 -0.58 13.37 6.74
N PRO A 22 -1.52 12.45 7.04
CA PRO A 22 -2.52 12.00 6.07
C PRO A 22 -3.37 13.12 5.47
N TRP A 23 -3.77 14.07 6.30
CA TRP A 23 -4.54 15.23 5.86
C TRP A 23 -3.75 16.14 4.91
N LEU A 24 -2.45 16.32 5.15
CA LEU A 24 -1.55 17.06 4.27
C LEU A 24 -1.30 16.29 2.95
N LEU A 25 -1.08 14.97 3.02
CA LEU A 25 -0.80 14.13 1.86
C LEU A 25 -1.94 14.12 0.83
N VAL A 26 -3.19 14.08 1.28
CA VAL A 26 -4.36 14.12 0.39
C VAL A 26 -4.41 15.42 -0.40
N ARG A 27 -3.95 16.52 0.16
CA ARG A 27 -3.93 17.85 -0.47
C ARG A 27 -2.68 18.12 -1.27
N ALA A 28 -1.65 17.30 -1.11
CA ALA A 28 -0.34 17.51 -1.72
C ALA A 28 -0.37 17.21 -3.22
N ARG A 29 -0.21 18.23 -4.06
CA ARG A 29 -0.15 18.07 -5.52
C ARG A 29 1.03 17.21 -5.97
N TRP A 30 2.16 17.26 -5.26
CA TRP A 30 3.33 16.45 -5.56
C TRP A 30 3.06 14.94 -5.47
N ALA A 31 2.14 14.52 -4.60
CA ALA A 31 1.78 13.10 -4.45
C ALA A 31 1.27 12.49 -5.76
N GLN A 32 0.54 13.27 -6.55
CA GLN A 32 0.07 12.84 -7.87
C GLN A 32 1.18 12.87 -8.93
N GLN A 33 2.19 13.74 -8.76
CA GLN A 33 3.33 13.84 -9.67
C GLN A 33 4.37 12.74 -9.44
N ALA A 34 4.50 12.27 -8.19
CA ALA A 34 5.43 11.24 -7.76
C ALA A 34 4.72 10.11 -6.98
N PRO A 35 3.83 9.33 -7.64
CA PRO A 35 2.94 8.38 -6.95
C PRO A 35 3.69 7.31 -6.15
N ARG A 36 4.86 6.85 -6.63
CA ARG A 36 5.68 5.87 -5.92
C ARG A 36 6.25 6.43 -4.63
N LEU A 37 6.69 7.69 -4.65
CA LEU A 37 7.16 8.36 -3.45
C LEU A 37 6.02 8.55 -2.45
N ALA A 38 4.86 9.01 -2.93
CA ALA A 38 3.68 9.15 -2.09
C ALA A 38 3.26 7.82 -1.44
N LEU A 39 3.31 6.70 -2.19
CA LEU A 39 3.09 5.36 -1.62
C LEU A 39 4.11 5.01 -0.53
N GLY A 40 5.39 5.37 -0.73
CA GLY A 40 6.43 5.21 0.29
C GLY A 40 6.13 6.00 1.55
N VAL A 41 5.70 7.26 1.41
CA VAL A 41 5.31 8.11 2.56
C VAL A 41 4.08 7.55 3.29
N TRP A 42 3.06 7.07 2.56
CA TRP A 42 1.90 6.40 3.16
C TRP A 42 2.30 5.14 3.95
N ALA A 43 3.20 4.32 3.39
CA ALA A 43 3.72 3.13 4.07
C ALA A 43 4.55 3.51 5.31
N ALA A 44 5.39 4.54 5.22
CA ALA A 44 6.18 5.06 6.33
C ALA A 44 5.30 5.59 7.47
N CYS A 45 4.23 6.35 7.14
CA CYS A 45 3.25 6.80 8.14
C CYS A 45 2.57 5.62 8.84
N GLY A 46 2.18 4.58 8.08
CA GLY A 46 1.58 3.37 8.65
C GLY A 46 2.53 2.63 9.60
N ALA A 47 3.78 2.47 9.20
CA ALA A 47 4.81 1.83 10.02
C ALA A 47 5.13 2.66 11.28
N ALA A 48 5.32 3.98 11.12
CA ALA A 48 5.59 4.88 12.25
C ALA A 48 4.42 4.92 13.24
N PHE A 49 3.19 4.97 12.74
CA PHE A 49 1.99 4.92 13.60
C PHE A 49 1.91 3.60 14.38
N ALA A 50 2.11 2.46 13.69
CA ALA A 50 2.06 1.15 14.34
C ALA A 50 3.15 1.00 15.40
N ALA A 51 4.39 1.40 15.09
CA ALA A 51 5.50 1.34 16.03
C ALA A 51 5.29 2.30 17.22
N ALA A 52 4.88 3.54 16.97
CA ALA A 52 4.62 4.52 18.02
C ALA A 52 3.52 4.05 18.98
N THR A 53 2.40 3.53 18.43
CA THR A 53 1.29 3.01 19.26
C THR A 53 1.64 1.74 20.01
N ALA A 54 2.53 0.90 19.47
CA ALA A 54 3.03 -0.30 20.14
C ALA A 54 3.96 0.01 21.32
N LEU A 55 4.70 1.12 21.24
CA LEU A 55 5.58 1.57 22.34
C LEU A 55 4.81 2.20 23.50
N LEU A 56 3.65 2.82 23.27
CA LEU A 56 2.91 3.54 24.28
C LEU A 56 2.59 2.73 25.55
N PRO A 57 2.14 1.45 25.50
CA PRO A 57 1.87 0.67 26.70
C PRO A 57 3.11 0.50 27.58
N ALA A 58 4.26 0.22 26.97
CA ALA A 58 5.53 0.10 27.71
C ALA A 58 5.88 1.42 28.41
N GLN A 59 5.78 2.53 27.70
CA GLN A 59 6.11 3.86 28.21
C GLN A 59 5.14 4.37 29.30
N LEU A 60 3.87 3.95 29.25
CA LEU A 60 2.84 4.36 30.20
C LEU A 60 2.87 3.52 31.49
N VAL A 61 3.17 2.22 31.38
CA VAL A 61 3.07 1.27 32.48
C VAL A 61 4.39 1.09 33.22
N LEU A 62 5.50 1.20 32.48
CA LEU A 62 6.85 0.95 32.99
C LEU A 62 7.64 2.26 33.11
N SER A 63 8.59 2.28 33.98
CA SER A 63 9.51 3.40 34.18
C SER A 63 10.94 3.00 33.82
N GLY A 64 11.70 3.91 33.21
CA GLY A 64 13.13 3.78 33.00
C GLY A 64 13.59 2.51 32.28
N GLU A 65 14.46 1.74 32.87
CA GLU A 65 15.12 0.57 32.27
C GLU A 65 14.16 -0.53 31.80
N SER A 66 13.07 -0.77 32.53
CA SER A 66 12.08 -1.77 32.14
C SER A 66 11.37 -1.44 30.83
N SER A 67 11.11 -0.15 30.55
CA SER A 67 10.48 0.26 29.29
C SER A 67 11.43 0.08 28.10
N HIS A 68 12.73 0.36 28.29
CA HIS A 68 13.75 0.13 27.25
C HIS A 68 13.93 -1.35 26.97
N ARG A 69 14.00 -2.20 28.01
CA ARG A 69 14.08 -3.65 27.86
C ARG A 69 12.95 -4.22 27.03
N LEU A 70 11.71 -3.81 27.28
CA LEU A 70 10.56 -4.25 26.47
C LEU A 70 10.61 -3.73 25.03
N ALA A 71 11.07 -2.51 24.80
CA ALA A 71 11.25 -1.97 23.47
C ALA A 71 12.32 -2.79 22.71
N ASP A 72 13.43 -3.12 23.34
CA ASP A 72 14.47 -3.96 22.76
C ASP A 72 13.95 -5.37 22.41
N MET A 73 13.21 -6.00 23.30
CA MET A 73 12.56 -7.30 23.05
C MET A 73 11.60 -7.26 21.86
N MET A 74 10.90 -6.15 21.63
CA MET A 74 9.93 -6.02 20.55
C MET A 74 10.57 -5.68 19.19
N PHE A 75 11.66 -4.93 19.16
CA PHE A 75 12.22 -4.34 17.95
C PHE A 75 13.65 -4.77 17.60
N ALA A 76 14.36 -5.46 18.51
CA ALA A 76 15.74 -5.92 18.29
C ALA A 76 15.87 -7.07 17.26
N PHE A 77 14.81 -7.45 16.56
CA PHE A 77 14.77 -8.58 15.61
C PHE A 77 15.17 -9.94 16.22
N GLN A 78 15.30 -10.03 17.52
CA GLN A 78 15.52 -11.28 18.25
C GLN A 78 14.23 -11.63 18.98
N LEU A 79 13.74 -12.85 18.73
CA LEU A 79 12.60 -13.34 19.48
C LEU A 79 13.02 -13.50 20.94
N PRO A 80 12.25 -12.95 21.91
CA PRO A 80 12.56 -13.12 23.32
C PRO A 80 12.59 -14.61 23.66
N THR A 81 13.54 -15.00 24.49
CA THR A 81 13.63 -16.36 24.99
C THR A 81 12.45 -16.67 25.91
N VAL A 82 12.11 -17.94 26.06
CA VAL A 82 11.06 -18.36 26.99
C VAL A 82 11.41 -17.95 28.42
N GLU A 83 12.67 -17.98 28.79
CA GLU A 83 13.16 -17.58 30.10
C GLU A 83 12.95 -16.07 30.34
N GLU A 84 13.27 -15.21 29.38
CA GLU A 84 13.00 -13.78 29.45
C GLU A 84 11.50 -13.49 29.61
N LEU A 85 10.63 -14.18 28.87
CA LEU A 85 9.19 -14.03 28.99
C LEU A 85 8.64 -14.48 30.34
N LEU A 86 9.19 -15.54 30.92
CA LEU A 86 8.78 -16.07 32.24
C LEU A 86 9.23 -15.14 33.39
N ASN A 87 10.36 -14.45 33.21
CA ASN A 87 10.92 -13.54 34.20
C ASN A 87 10.29 -12.15 34.22
N LEU A 88 9.36 -11.83 33.28
CA LEU A 88 8.62 -10.58 33.29
C LEU A 88 7.71 -10.50 34.53
N ASP A 89 7.69 -9.35 35.18
CA ASP A 89 6.71 -9.07 36.23
C ASP A 89 5.29 -8.88 35.69
N GLY A 90 4.28 -8.71 36.57
CA GLY A 90 2.89 -8.57 36.17
C GLY A 90 2.64 -7.34 35.28
N ARG A 91 3.34 -6.22 35.56
CA ARG A 91 3.20 -4.97 34.79
C ARG A 91 3.88 -5.08 33.43
N GLU A 92 5.08 -5.65 33.40
CA GLU A 92 5.84 -5.92 32.18
C GLU A 92 5.05 -6.86 31.25
N ARG A 93 4.49 -7.96 31.77
CA ARG A 93 3.63 -8.87 31.01
C ARG A 93 2.40 -8.18 30.44
N PHE A 94 1.74 -7.33 31.22
CA PHE A 94 0.58 -6.57 30.75
C PHE A 94 0.98 -5.61 29.63
N ALA A 95 2.03 -4.82 29.79
CA ALA A 95 2.53 -3.87 28.80
C ALA A 95 2.94 -4.59 27.50
N PHE A 96 3.69 -5.69 27.62
CA PHE A 96 4.13 -6.52 26.49
C PHE A 96 2.94 -7.10 25.71
N SER A 97 1.96 -7.68 26.44
CA SER A 97 0.77 -8.27 25.82
C SER A 97 -0.05 -7.23 25.08
N LEU A 98 -0.21 -6.03 25.63
CA LEU A 98 -0.95 -4.94 24.99
C LEU A 98 -0.22 -4.41 23.74
N SER A 99 1.10 -4.24 23.83
CA SER A 99 1.94 -3.85 22.70
C SER A 99 1.90 -4.89 21.57
N LEU A 100 1.98 -6.17 21.92
CA LEU A 100 1.87 -7.27 20.98
C LEU A 100 0.48 -7.32 20.32
N ALA A 101 -0.59 -7.06 21.06
CA ALA A 101 -1.96 -7.00 20.53
C ALA A 101 -2.12 -5.86 19.50
N VAL A 102 -1.56 -4.69 19.78
CA VAL A 102 -1.57 -3.54 18.85
C VAL A 102 -0.92 -3.88 17.51
N LEU A 103 0.16 -4.65 17.50
CA LEU A 103 0.85 -5.08 16.28
C LEU A 103 0.18 -6.28 15.61
N SER A 104 -0.27 -7.27 16.40
CA SER A 104 -0.79 -8.53 15.87
C SER A 104 -2.17 -8.39 15.22
N ILE A 105 -3.03 -7.51 15.72
CA ILE A 105 -4.39 -7.32 15.18
C ILE A 105 -4.35 -6.85 13.71
N PRO A 106 -3.64 -5.77 13.34
CA PRO A 106 -3.50 -5.37 11.93
C PRO A 106 -2.79 -6.42 11.08
N ALA A 107 -1.76 -7.07 11.63
CA ALA A 107 -1.04 -8.15 10.95
C ALA A 107 -1.96 -9.33 10.63
N ALA A 108 -2.75 -9.79 11.59
CA ALA A 108 -3.72 -10.86 11.41
C ALA A 108 -4.82 -10.47 10.39
N ALA A 109 -5.29 -9.22 10.43
CA ALA A 109 -6.24 -8.70 9.44
C ALA A 109 -5.62 -8.71 8.03
N PHE A 110 -4.36 -8.31 7.89
CA PHE A 110 -3.62 -8.33 6.63
C PHE A 110 -3.46 -9.77 6.10
N VAL A 111 -2.96 -10.69 6.94
CA VAL A 111 -2.81 -12.11 6.56
C VAL A 111 -4.14 -12.71 6.14
N ARG A 112 -5.21 -12.47 6.91
CA ARG A 112 -6.56 -12.94 6.57
C ARG A 112 -7.02 -12.43 5.20
N ARG A 113 -6.78 -11.16 4.88
CA ARG A 113 -7.10 -10.60 3.55
C ARG A 113 -6.27 -11.25 2.45
N LEU A 114 -4.97 -11.42 2.66
CA LEU A 114 -4.10 -12.10 1.69
C LEU A 114 -4.55 -13.54 1.42
N VAL A 115 -4.88 -14.30 2.47
CA VAL A 115 -5.36 -15.68 2.35
C VAL A 115 -6.69 -15.73 1.58
N ARG A 116 -7.64 -14.86 1.92
CA ARG A 116 -8.93 -14.77 1.20
C ARG A 116 -8.71 -14.42 -0.28
N ALA A 117 -7.96 -13.39 -0.56
CA ALA A 117 -7.65 -12.96 -1.91
C ALA A 117 -6.87 -14.05 -2.69
N ARG A 118 -5.96 -14.78 -2.04
CA ARG A 118 -5.28 -15.93 -2.63
C ARG A 118 -6.26 -17.05 -2.99
N ARG A 119 -7.18 -17.40 -2.11
CA ARG A 119 -8.20 -18.43 -2.37
C ARG A 119 -9.06 -18.08 -3.59
N VAL A 120 -9.54 -16.84 -3.67
CA VAL A 120 -10.31 -16.36 -4.83
C VAL A 120 -9.49 -16.44 -6.11
N ARG A 121 -8.24 -15.94 -6.09
CA ARG A 121 -7.34 -15.99 -7.26
C ARG A 121 -7.02 -17.42 -7.71
N VAL A 122 -6.81 -18.34 -6.78
CA VAL A 122 -6.55 -19.75 -7.11
C VAL A 122 -7.75 -20.39 -7.78
N ARG A 123 -8.97 -20.14 -7.25
CA ARG A 123 -10.21 -20.61 -7.88
C ARG A 123 -10.37 -20.03 -9.29
N HIS A 124 -10.20 -18.73 -9.43
CA HIS A 124 -10.28 -18.05 -10.73
C HIS A 124 -9.22 -18.57 -11.73
N ALA A 125 -7.98 -18.76 -11.27
CA ALA A 125 -6.92 -19.35 -12.09
C ALA A 125 -7.24 -20.80 -12.51
N GLY A 126 -7.97 -21.55 -11.67
CA GLY A 126 -8.48 -22.89 -12.02
C GLY A 126 -9.46 -22.83 -13.19
N VAL A 127 -10.45 -21.95 -13.10
CA VAL A 127 -11.43 -21.74 -14.21
C VAL A 127 -10.70 -21.32 -15.49
N LEU A 128 -9.77 -20.37 -15.41
CA LEU A 128 -9.02 -19.90 -16.59
C LEU A 128 -8.13 -20.97 -17.23
N ARG A 129 -7.78 -22.03 -16.53
CA ARG A 129 -7.07 -23.18 -17.14
C ARG A 129 -7.99 -24.02 -18.03
N LEU A 130 -9.29 -24.01 -17.75
CA LEU A 130 -10.28 -24.79 -18.49
C LEU A 130 -10.80 -24.04 -19.73
N VAL A 131 -11.02 -22.72 -19.57
CA VAL A 131 -11.69 -21.89 -20.61
C VAL A 131 -10.76 -20.92 -21.33
N GLY A 132 -9.55 -20.68 -20.81
CA GLY A 132 -8.61 -19.73 -21.40
C GLY A 132 -7.55 -20.40 -22.24
N ARG A 133 -7.19 -19.77 -23.36
CA ARG A 133 -6.11 -20.18 -24.26
C ARG A 133 -4.91 -19.27 -24.05
N TYR A 134 -3.73 -19.84 -23.80
CA TYR A 134 -2.50 -19.04 -23.72
C TYR A 134 -2.05 -18.60 -25.11
N ASP A 135 -1.79 -17.31 -25.26
CA ASP A 135 -1.23 -16.71 -26.46
C ASP A 135 0.24 -16.30 -26.21
N PRO A 136 1.22 -16.93 -26.88
CA PRO A 136 2.64 -16.61 -26.71
C PRO A 136 3.02 -15.21 -27.20
N ALA A 137 2.36 -14.70 -28.26
CA ALA A 137 2.65 -13.38 -28.82
C ALA A 137 2.24 -12.28 -27.85
N LEU A 138 1.06 -12.42 -27.25
CA LEU A 138 0.56 -11.50 -26.22
C LEU A 138 1.17 -11.78 -24.83
N ARG A 139 1.78 -12.95 -24.61
CA ARG A 139 2.19 -13.45 -23.29
C ARG A 139 1.06 -13.29 -22.27
N ALA A 140 -0.14 -13.64 -22.66
CA ALA A 140 -1.37 -13.49 -21.89
C ALA A 140 -2.29 -14.69 -22.12
N THR A 141 -3.26 -14.88 -21.23
CA THR A 141 -4.32 -15.86 -21.41
C THR A 141 -5.49 -15.17 -22.06
N VAL A 142 -5.89 -15.62 -23.23
CA VAL A 142 -7.07 -15.12 -23.97
C VAL A 142 -8.29 -15.89 -23.46
N LEU A 143 -9.34 -15.15 -23.12
CA LEU A 143 -10.64 -15.65 -22.69
C LEU A 143 -11.67 -15.29 -23.75
N ASP A 144 -12.49 -16.25 -24.13
CA ASP A 144 -13.61 -16.00 -25.04
C ASP A 144 -14.74 -15.28 -24.28
N ASP A 145 -14.72 -13.95 -24.34
CA ASP A 145 -15.73 -13.04 -23.77
C ASP A 145 -15.78 -11.80 -24.67
N ALA A 146 -16.95 -11.53 -25.24
CA ALA A 146 -17.17 -10.39 -26.13
C ALA A 146 -17.01 -9.01 -25.42
N ARG A 147 -17.08 -8.96 -24.10
CA ARG A 147 -16.87 -7.71 -23.34
C ARG A 147 -15.38 -7.38 -23.26
N PRO A 148 -14.96 -6.19 -23.73
CA PRO A 148 -13.55 -5.80 -23.65
C PRO A 148 -13.04 -5.78 -22.22
N ALA A 149 -12.05 -6.63 -21.91
CA ALA A 149 -11.44 -6.72 -20.60
C ALA A 149 -9.96 -7.12 -20.67
N VAL A 150 -9.12 -6.39 -19.94
CA VAL A 150 -7.74 -6.77 -19.68
C VAL A 150 -7.54 -6.65 -18.18
N TYR A 151 -6.96 -7.66 -17.55
CA TYR A 151 -6.69 -7.65 -16.12
C TYR A 151 -5.56 -8.60 -15.73
N CYS A 152 -4.97 -8.40 -14.57
CA CYS A 152 -3.93 -9.29 -14.07
C CYS A 152 -4.40 -10.14 -12.89
N LEU A 153 -3.82 -11.34 -12.79
CA LEU A 153 -3.91 -12.23 -11.63
C LEU A 153 -2.57 -12.25 -10.92
N PRO A 154 -2.39 -11.45 -9.87
CA PRO A 154 -1.16 -11.44 -9.10
C PRO A 154 -1.05 -12.71 -8.24
N GLY A 155 0.19 -13.11 -7.93
CA GLY A 155 0.49 -14.28 -7.11
C GLY A 155 1.52 -15.20 -7.78
N ARG A 156 1.48 -16.51 -7.49
CA ARG A 156 2.45 -17.46 -8.06
C ARG A 156 2.33 -17.59 -9.58
N SER A 157 1.10 -17.55 -10.11
CA SER A 157 0.85 -17.73 -11.56
C SER A 157 1.13 -16.48 -12.41
N ARG A 158 1.20 -15.27 -11.82
CA ARG A 158 1.52 -14.00 -12.49
C ARG A 158 0.98 -13.90 -13.91
N ARG A 159 -0.34 -14.06 -14.10
CA ARG A 159 -0.96 -14.09 -15.42
C ARG A 159 -1.62 -12.76 -15.75
N VAL A 160 -1.53 -12.37 -17.01
CA VAL A 160 -2.41 -11.35 -17.58
C VAL A 160 -3.46 -12.07 -18.39
N VAL A 161 -4.70 -11.60 -18.29
CA VAL A 161 -5.87 -12.15 -18.99
C VAL A 161 -6.41 -11.07 -19.90
N VAL A 162 -6.76 -11.45 -21.12
CA VAL A 162 -7.31 -10.59 -22.15
C VAL A 162 -8.56 -11.26 -22.70
N SER A 163 -9.67 -10.55 -22.85
CA SER A 163 -10.84 -11.08 -23.54
C SER A 163 -10.70 -10.99 -25.05
N SER A 164 -11.40 -11.86 -25.81
CA SER A 164 -11.54 -11.75 -27.26
C SER A 164 -12.09 -10.37 -27.65
N GLY A 165 -13.10 -9.86 -26.92
CA GLY A 165 -13.64 -8.52 -27.17
C GLY A 165 -12.61 -7.40 -26.97
N ALA A 166 -11.62 -7.55 -26.08
CA ALA A 166 -10.54 -6.57 -25.99
C ALA A 166 -9.55 -6.66 -27.16
N VAL A 167 -9.27 -7.88 -27.66
CA VAL A 167 -8.44 -8.07 -28.86
C VAL A 167 -9.09 -7.45 -30.08
N ASP A 168 -10.42 -7.62 -30.23
CA ASP A 168 -11.17 -7.11 -31.36
C ASP A 168 -11.39 -5.58 -31.32
N THR A 169 -11.50 -5.01 -30.12
CA THR A 169 -11.80 -3.58 -29.93
C THR A 169 -10.56 -2.71 -29.94
N LEU A 170 -9.44 -3.19 -29.41
CA LEU A 170 -8.23 -2.40 -29.24
C LEU A 170 -7.29 -2.54 -30.44
N THR A 171 -6.72 -1.43 -30.89
CA THR A 171 -5.60 -1.48 -31.81
C THR A 171 -4.40 -2.20 -31.19
N PRO A 172 -3.46 -2.73 -31.98
CA PRO A 172 -2.26 -3.39 -31.43
C PRO A 172 -1.48 -2.51 -30.44
N ALA A 173 -1.39 -1.20 -30.68
CA ALA A 173 -0.73 -0.24 -29.80
C ALA A 173 -1.49 -0.06 -28.48
N GLN A 174 -2.82 0.02 -28.53
CA GLN A 174 -3.67 0.12 -27.34
C GLN A 174 -3.62 -1.15 -26.51
N LEU A 175 -3.69 -2.32 -27.16
CA LEU A 175 -3.59 -3.61 -26.47
C LEU A 175 -2.21 -3.76 -25.78
N ALA A 176 -1.13 -3.40 -26.46
CA ALA A 176 0.20 -3.41 -25.86
C ALA A 176 0.31 -2.48 -24.65
N ALA A 177 -0.32 -1.30 -24.72
CA ALA A 177 -0.36 -0.34 -23.61
C ALA A 177 -1.15 -0.90 -22.40
N ALA A 178 -2.32 -1.49 -22.63
CA ALA A 178 -3.12 -2.12 -21.59
C ALA A 178 -2.38 -3.30 -20.93
N LEU A 179 -1.74 -4.15 -21.74
CA LEU A 179 -0.91 -5.24 -21.23
C LEU A 179 0.28 -4.74 -20.40
N ALA A 180 0.92 -3.64 -20.81
CA ALA A 180 2.02 -3.02 -20.07
C ALA A 180 1.56 -2.49 -18.71
N HIS A 181 0.36 -1.90 -18.64
CA HIS A 181 -0.28 -1.43 -17.41
C HIS A 181 -0.54 -2.60 -16.45
N GLU A 182 -1.17 -3.67 -16.91
CA GLU A 182 -1.47 -4.85 -16.07
C GLU A 182 -0.19 -5.55 -15.57
N ARG A 183 0.84 -5.62 -16.41
CA ARG A 183 2.15 -6.14 -15.98
C ARG A 183 2.83 -5.27 -14.94
N ALA A 184 2.56 -3.95 -14.94
CA ALA A 184 3.07 -3.05 -13.91
C ALA A 184 2.48 -3.39 -12.54
N HIS A 185 1.19 -3.73 -12.45
CA HIS A 185 0.57 -4.19 -11.20
C HIS A 185 1.21 -5.47 -10.65
N ILE A 186 1.48 -6.45 -11.53
CA ILE A 186 2.16 -7.69 -11.15
C ILE A 186 3.56 -7.42 -10.62
N THR A 187 4.35 -6.64 -11.39
CA THR A 187 5.76 -6.38 -11.06
C THR A 187 5.91 -5.50 -9.83
N GLY A 188 5.01 -4.53 -9.65
CA GLY A 188 4.96 -3.64 -8.47
C GLY A 188 4.37 -4.32 -7.23
N ARG A 189 3.86 -5.56 -7.34
CA ARG A 189 3.16 -6.27 -6.25
C ARG A 189 2.05 -5.42 -5.63
N HIS A 190 1.36 -4.62 -6.44
CA HIS A 190 0.37 -3.64 -6.01
C HIS A 190 -0.72 -4.26 -5.11
N HIS A 191 -1.07 -5.53 -5.35
CA HIS A 191 -2.04 -6.28 -4.53
C HIS A 191 -1.67 -6.39 -3.04
N LEU A 192 -0.37 -6.30 -2.68
CA LEU A 192 0.06 -6.32 -1.28
C LEU A 192 -0.24 -4.99 -0.59
N LEU A 193 0.04 -3.88 -1.28
CA LEU A 193 -0.22 -2.55 -0.74
C LEU A 193 -1.73 -2.28 -0.61
N VAL A 194 -2.54 -2.74 -1.59
CA VAL A 194 -4.00 -2.69 -1.48
C VAL A 194 -4.47 -3.49 -0.28
N ALA A 195 -4.02 -4.74 -0.14
CA ALA A 195 -4.41 -5.59 0.99
C ALA A 195 -3.99 -4.99 2.34
N ALA A 196 -2.81 -4.35 2.41
CA ALA A 196 -2.34 -3.68 3.63
C ALA A 196 -3.20 -2.47 3.98
N SER A 197 -3.47 -1.58 3.01
CA SER A 197 -4.30 -0.38 3.23
C SER A 197 -5.73 -0.74 3.64
N GLU A 198 -6.31 -1.76 2.99
CA GLU A 198 -7.64 -2.26 3.35
C GLU A 198 -7.67 -2.95 4.71
N ALA A 199 -6.64 -3.72 5.07
CA ALA A 199 -6.54 -4.36 6.38
C ALA A 199 -6.46 -3.31 7.48
N PHE A 200 -5.63 -2.28 7.27
CA PHE A 200 -5.48 -1.17 8.19
C PHE A 200 -6.79 -0.39 8.35
N ALA A 201 -7.48 -0.08 7.24
CA ALA A 201 -8.77 0.59 7.27
C ALA A 201 -9.88 -0.23 7.98
N ALA A 202 -9.82 -1.55 7.90
CA ALA A 202 -10.77 -2.42 8.59
C ALA A 202 -10.54 -2.46 10.11
N VAL A 203 -9.30 -2.29 10.56
CA VAL A 203 -8.97 -2.26 12.00
C VAL A 203 -9.19 -0.87 12.59
N PHE A 204 -8.85 0.17 11.84
CA PHE A 204 -8.92 1.57 12.31
C PHE A 204 -9.84 2.44 11.44
N PRO A 205 -11.15 2.15 11.34
CA PRO A 205 -12.04 2.80 10.37
C PRO A 205 -12.23 4.30 10.60
N ARG A 206 -12.01 4.78 11.82
CA ARG A 206 -12.15 6.20 12.19
C ARG A 206 -10.86 6.99 12.12
N LEU A 207 -9.71 6.32 12.01
CA LEU A 207 -8.41 6.99 11.94
C LEU A 207 -8.23 7.68 10.58
N PRO A 208 -7.87 8.96 10.51
CA PRO A 208 -7.64 9.67 9.25
C PRO A 208 -6.61 8.98 8.33
N LEU A 209 -5.52 8.42 8.89
CA LEU A 209 -4.55 7.62 8.15
C LEU A 209 -5.22 6.46 7.39
N ALA A 210 -6.11 5.75 8.04
CA ALA A 210 -6.84 4.62 7.46
C ALA A 210 -7.88 5.08 6.42
N ARG A 211 -8.68 6.09 6.75
CA ARG A 211 -9.73 6.62 5.87
C ARG A 211 -9.17 7.19 4.57
N HIS A 212 -8.18 8.06 4.69
CA HIS A 212 -7.56 8.69 3.52
C HIS A 212 -6.67 7.69 2.74
N GLY A 213 -5.97 6.81 3.44
CA GLY A 213 -5.16 5.76 2.82
C GLY A 213 -5.99 4.80 1.98
N GLY A 214 -7.19 4.42 2.44
CA GLY A 214 -8.11 3.54 1.70
C GLY A 214 -8.50 4.07 0.31
N GLY A 215 -8.60 5.39 0.14
CA GLY A 215 -8.87 6.01 -1.17
C GLY A 215 -7.60 6.39 -1.95
N SER A 216 -6.59 6.91 -1.26
CA SER A 216 -5.38 7.43 -1.90
C SER A 216 -4.44 6.32 -2.40
N VAL A 217 -4.25 5.26 -1.62
CA VAL A 217 -3.30 4.18 -1.99
C VAL A 217 -3.71 3.48 -3.29
N PRO A 218 -4.97 3.03 -3.49
CA PRO A 218 -5.38 2.45 -4.77
C PRO A 218 -5.17 3.41 -5.95
N LEU A 219 -5.55 4.68 -5.82
CA LEU A 219 -5.37 5.67 -6.87
C LEU A 219 -3.89 5.89 -7.23
N LEU A 220 -3.02 6.00 -6.24
CA LEU A 220 -1.57 6.15 -6.44
C LEU A 220 -0.96 4.92 -7.09
N LEU A 221 -1.46 3.71 -6.79
CA LEU A 221 -1.03 2.47 -7.43
C LEU A 221 -1.41 2.43 -8.91
N GLU A 222 -2.61 2.92 -9.26
CA GLU A 222 -3.02 3.08 -10.65
C GLU A 222 -2.10 4.08 -11.39
N MET A 223 -1.81 5.25 -10.78
CA MET A 223 -0.90 6.23 -11.36
C MET A 223 0.53 5.67 -11.49
N ALA A 224 1.00 4.87 -10.55
CA ALA A 224 2.30 4.21 -10.62
C ALA A 224 2.37 3.14 -11.73
N ALA A 225 1.26 2.47 -12.00
CA ALA A 225 1.13 1.53 -13.12
C ALA A 225 1.11 2.28 -14.46
N ASP A 226 0.38 3.40 -14.56
CA ASP A 226 0.37 4.28 -15.72
C ASP A 226 1.80 4.78 -16.05
N ASP A 227 2.53 5.28 -15.05
CA ASP A 227 3.93 5.74 -15.22
C ASP A 227 4.86 4.64 -15.74
N ARG A 228 4.62 3.40 -15.31
CA ARG A 228 5.42 2.27 -15.76
C ARG A 228 5.05 1.85 -17.17
N ALA A 229 3.77 1.87 -17.53
CA ALA A 229 3.29 1.57 -18.87
C ALA A 229 3.82 2.61 -19.89
N LEU A 230 3.79 3.90 -19.54
CA LEU A 230 4.29 5.00 -20.36
C LEU A 230 5.80 4.94 -20.70
N ARG A 231 6.56 4.06 -20.07
CA ARG A 231 7.94 3.77 -20.47
C ARG A 231 8.02 2.87 -21.72
N ARG A 232 6.90 2.29 -22.15
CA ARG A 232 6.83 1.26 -23.20
C ARG A 232 5.77 1.55 -24.25
N CYS A 233 4.95 2.56 -24.06
CA CYS A 233 3.87 2.95 -24.97
C CYS A 233 3.70 4.47 -24.99
N THR A 234 2.99 4.96 -25.99
CA THR A 234 2.64 6.38 -26.11
C THR A 234 1.52 6.75 -25.14
N ARG A 235 1.43 8.04 -24.81
CA ARG A 235 0.38 8.58 -23.93
C ARG A 235 -1.02 8.35 -24.51
N ASP A 236 -1.14 8.59 -25.82
CA ASP A 236 -2.38 8.43 -26.56
C ASP A 236 -2.84 6.97 -26.55
N ALA A 237 -1.96 6.01 -26.86
CA ALA A 237 -2.29 4.59 -26.82
C ALA A 237 -2.77 4.12 -25.44
N LEU A 238 -2.14 4.59 -24.35
CA LEU A 238 -2.56 4.24 -23.00
C LEU A 238 -3.90 4.89 -22.65
N ALA A 239 -4.06 6.18 -22.94
CA ALA A 239 -5.28 6.91 -22.62
C ALA A 239 -6.50 6.33 -23.35
N THR A 240 -6.38 6.10 -24.66
CA THR A 240 -7.44 5.55 -25.49
C THR A 240 -7.74 4.09 -25.15
N ALA A 241 -6.75 3.27 -24.80
CA ALA A 241 -6.95 1.90 -24.32
C ALA A 241 -7.75 1.87 -23.02
N LEU A 242 -7.36 2.67 -22.03
CA LEU A 242 -8.07 2.76 -20.74
C LEU A 242 -9.50 3.26 -20.92
N TYR A 243 -9.71 4.22 -21.83
CA TYR A 243 -11.03 4.73 -22.17
C TYR A 243 -11.90 3.63 -22.82
N ALA A 244 -11.39 2.92 -23.81
CA ALA A 244 -12.13 1.85 -24.52
C ALA A 244 -12.51 0.72 -23.55
N LEU A 245 -11.60 0.28 -22.69
CA LEU A 245 -11.86 -0.73 -21.66
C LEU A 245 -12.88 -0.27 -20.61
N ALA A 246 -12.85 0.99 -20.21
CA ALA A 246 -13.82 1.55 -19.28
C ALA A 246 -15.21 1.63 -19.90
N SER A 247 -15.31 2.05 -21.17
CA SER A 247 -16.57 2.17 -21.92
C SER A 247 -17.24 0.83 -22.16
N GLY A 248 -16.47 -0.23 -22.41
CA GLY A 248 -16.99 -1.59 -22.62
C GLY A 248 -17.51 -2.27 -21.33
N ARG A 249 -17.12 -1.79 -20.15
CA ARG A 249 -17.55 -2.34 -18.85
C ARG A 249 -18.75 -1.63 -18.25
N ALA A 250 -19.07 -0.44 -18.73
CA ALA A 250 -20.00 0.43 -18.04
C ALA A 250 -21.39 0.44 -18.71
N PRO A 251 -22.49 0.26 -17.96
CA PRO A 251 -23.79 0.80 -18.36
C PRO A 251 -23.62 2.31 -18.64
N LYS A 252 -24.36 2.85 -19.62
CA LYS A 252 -24.24 4.28 -20.02
C LYS A 252 -24.33 5.29 -18.87
N SER A 253 -24.92 4.91 -17.73
CA SER A 253 -24.96 5.65 -16.47
C SER A 253 -23.67 5.59 -15.63
N ALA A 254 -22.77 4.64 -15.90
CA ALA A 254 -21.56 4.41 -15.11
C ALA A 254 -20.33 5.19 -15.63
N PHE A 255 -20.46 5.95 -16.71
CA PHE A 255 -19.47 6.98 -17.07
C PHE A 255 -19.28 8.00 -15.93
N ALA A 256 -20.35 8.22 -15.15
CA ALA A 256 -20.30 8.94 -13.88
C ALA A 256 -19.65 8.12 -12.75
N ALA A 257 -19.59 6.79 -12.84
CA ALA A 257 -19.05 5.89 -11.81
C ALA A 257 -17.53 5.62 -11.95
N GLY A 258 -16.91 5.98 -13.09
CA GLY A 258 -15.44 6.06 -13.23
C GLY A 258 -14.83 7.11 -12.31
N GLY A 259 -15.65 7.97 -11.76
CA GLY A 259 -15.37 8.91 -10.69
C GLY A 259 -14.26 9.93 -11.00
N PRO A 260 -14.01 10.83 -10.07
CA PRO A 260 -12.94 11.84 -10.17
C PRO A 260 -11.56 11.23 -10.39
N SER A 261 -11.35 9.97 -9.99
CA SER A 261 -10.09 9.24 -10.12
C SER A 261 -9.72 8.90 -11.56
N ALA A 262 -10.69 8.48 -12.40
CA ALA A 262 -10.44 8.16 -13.80
C ALA A 262 -10.11 9.43 -14.60
N ALA A 263 -10.87 10.51 -14.39
CA ALA A 263 -10.62 11.81 -15.02
C ALA A 263 -9.25 12.37 -14.62
N LEU A 264 -8.86 12.23 -13.35
CA LEU A 264 -7.57 12.67 -12.85
C LEU A 264 -6.41 11.88 -13.49
N ARG A 265 -6.54 10.55 -13.61
CA ARG A 265 -5.56 9.70 -14.31
C ARG A 265 -5.45 10.08 -15.79
N MET A 266 -6.59 10.22 -16.47
CA MET A 266 -6.64 10.59 -17.90
C MET A 266 -5.93 11.94 -18.13
N ARG A 267 -6.29 12.97 -17.34
CA ARG A 267 -5.62 14.26 -17.39
C ARG A 267 -4.11 14.12 -17.15
N ARG A 268 -3.71 13.32 -16.17
CA ARG A 268 -2.29 13.09 -15.85
C ARG A 268 -1.55 12.37 -16.98
N ILE A 269 -2.15 11.37 -17.62
CA ILE A 269 -1.55 10.65 -18.75
C ILE A 269 -1.33 11.61 -19.92
N LEU A 270 -2.32 12.43 -20.26
CA LEU A 270 -2.28 13.33 -21.42
C LEU A 270 -1.39 14.55 -21.20
N THR A 271 -1.23 15.01 -19.95
CA THR A 271 -0.38 16.18 -19.68
C THR A 271 1.06 15.74 -19.44
N PRO A 272 2.05 16.27 -20.20
CA PRO A 272 3.45 16.01 -19.92
C PRO A 272 3.82 16.52 -18.52
N HIS A 273 4.31 15.62 -17.66
CA HIS A 273 4.81 16.01 -16.35
C HIS A 273 6.35 16.08 -16.43
N SER A 274 6.91 17.21 -16.06
CA SER A 274 8.33 17.28 -15.78
C SER A 274 8.62 16.32 -14.60
N ALA A 275 9.57 15.44 -14.79
CA ALA A 275 10.07 14.62 -13.69
C ALA A 275 10.57 15.58 -12.60
N GLY A 276 9.91 15.62 -11.46
CA GLY A 276 10.32 16.50 -10.35
C GLY A 276 11.80 16.34 -10.04
N HIS A 277 12.41 17.42 -9.55
CA HIS A 277 13.84 17.53 -9.34
C HIS A 277 14.40 16.32 -8.57
N PRO A 278 15.47 15.65 -9.05
CA PRO A 278 15.97 14.40 -8.43
C PRO A 278 16.39 14.60 -6.96
N VAL A 279 16.90 15.77 -6.60
CA VAL A 279 17.24 16.12 -5.22
C VAL A 279 16.02 16.14 -4.31
N LEU A 280 14.89 16.71 -4.75
CA LEU A 280 13.66 16.71 -3.96
C LEU A 280 13.11 15.30 -3.76
N ARG A 281 13.27 14.42 -4.74
CA ARG A 281 12.92 12.99 -4.61
C ARG A 281 13.82 12.28 -3.60
N GLY A 282 15.13 12.55 -3.66
CA GLY A 282 16.08 11.99 -2.69
C GLY A 282 15.77 12.45 -1.26
N LEU A 283 15.60 13.75 -1.06
CA LEU A 283 15.26 14.32 0.26
C LEU A 283 13.95 13.74 0.81
N SER A 284 12.92 13.60 -0.03
CA SER A 284 11.63 13.07 0.43
C SER A 284 11.67 11.56 0.70
N THR A 285 12.51 10.77 0.02
CA THR A 285 12.74 9.36 0.37
C THR A 285 13.49 9.23 1.70
N ILE A 286 14.50 10.06 1.93
CA ILE A 286 15.23 10.11 3.20
C ILE A 286 14.28 10.53 4.35
N ALA A 287 13.46 11.56 4.14
CA ALA A 287 12.48 12.00 5.13
C ALA A 287 11.44 10.91 5.44
N ALA A 288 10.96 10.19 4.42
CA ALA A 288 10.03 9.07 4.62
C ALA A 288 10.68 7.91 5.40
N ALA A 289 11.93 7.57 5.07
CA ALA A 289 12.69 6.55 5.80
C ALA A 289 12.96 6.99 7.25
N GLY A 290 13.37 8.24 7.47
CA GLY A 290 13.55 8.82 8.80
C GLY A 290 12.27 8.79 9.63
N LEU A 291 11.14 9.14 9.02
CA LEU A 291 9.82 9.06 9.68
C LEU A 291 9.46 7.63 10.10
N ALA A 292 9.72 6.65 9.25
CA ALA A 292 9.45 5.24 9.55
C ALA A 292 10.36 4.70 10.67
N MET A 293 11.61 5.17 10.73
CA MET A 293 12.60 4.75 11.75
C MET A 293 12.50 5.55 13.04
N ALA A 294 11.86 6.72 13.04
CA ALA A 294 11.82 7.61 14.21
C ALA A 294 11.35 6.92 15.50
N PRO A 295 10.28 6.06 15.51
CA PRO A 295 9.89 5.36 16.73
C PRO A 295 10.97 4.42 17.27
N LEU A 296 11.69 3.74 16.36
CA LEU A 296 12.76 2.81 16.73
C LEU A 296 13.96 3.57 17.28
N ILE A 297 14.33 4.69 16.66
CA ILE A 297 15.42 5.56 17.16
C ILE A 297 15.09 6.07 18.56
N VAL A 298 13.85 6.52 18.78
CA VAL A 298 13.41 6.99 20.10
C VAL A 298 13.39 5.86 21.12
N ALA A 299 13.05 4.64 20.73
CA ALA A 299 13.06 3.48 21.63
C ALA A 299 14.49 3.06 22.04
N CYS A 300 15.45 3.15 21.10
CA CYS A 300 16.82 2.68 21.30
C CYS A 300 17.77 3.77 21.84
N CYS A 301 17.46 5.06 21.62
CA CYS A 301 18.29 6.14 22.13
C CYS A 301 17.89 6.50 23.56
N SER A 302 18.65 6.00 24.52
CA SER A 302 18.68 6.56 25.86
C SER A 302 19.31 7.94 25.77
N PHE A 303 18.53 9.01 25.76
CA PHE A 303 19.07 10.34 25.97
C PHE A 303 19.53 10.40 27.45
N PRO A 304 20.81 10.60 27.71
CA PRO A 304 21.26 10.88 29.07
C PRO A 304 20.59 12.18 29.51
N GLY A 305 19.71 12.07 30.51
CA GLY A 305 19.11 13.22 31.22
C GLY A 305 20.05 13.81 32.22
#